data_b6b85439c4d1a07644684469a98b4eca
#
_entry.id   b6b85439c4d1a07644684469a98b4eca
#
_cell.length_a   1.000
_cell.length_b   1.000
_cell.length_c   1.000
_cell.angle_alpha   90.00
_cell.angle_beta   90.00
_cell.angle_gamma   90.00
#
_symmetry.space_group_name_H-M   'P 1'
#
loop_
_entity.id
_entity.type
_entity.pdbx_description
1 polymer ?
#
loop_
_entity_poly.entity_id
_entity_poly.type
_entity_poly.pdbx_seq_one_letter_code
_entity_poly.pdbx_strand_id
1 'polypeptide(L)'
;MLPELLARPGKTGVVKGIIKEIIKGIRKILMNNPTQVSQPDAVLRPQSAPDKPVVFSGAQPSGGLTIGNYMGALRQWVRMQDNYDCIYCVVDLHAITVRQDTEQLRNRILDTLALYMACGIDPEKSTIFLQSQVPEHSQLSWVLNCYTYFGELSRMTQFKDKSVRYAENINAGLFGYPVLMAADVLLYQTNWVPVGDDQKQHMELCRDIAQRFNSLYGEVFTLPEAFIPPAGARVMSLQEPTKKMSKSDSNVNNIIMLLEDLKSMMKKIKRAITDSDEPAVIRHDIINKPGISNLLDMLSAITGQSVAELETEFSGLQYGHLKGALADALSDMLFRLQERYYRYRGNDALLHQVMHEGAAKARARAEKTLKKVYEAIGVAGFT
;
A
#
# COMPACT_ATOMS: atom_id res chain seq x y z
N MET A 1 -10.00 -43.19 -16.22
CA MET A 1 -10.72 -44.48 -16.25
C MET A 1 -12.16 -44.40 -15.70
N LEU A 2 -12.83 -43.28 -15.87
CA LEU A 2 -14.25 -43.08 -15.45
C LEU A 2 -15.23 -42.62 -16.55
N PRO A 3 -14.85 -42.31 -17.78
CA PRO A 3 -15.82 -41.93 -18.83
C PRO A 3 -16.39 -43.08 -19.63
N GLU A 4 -15.87 -44.32 -19.56
CA GLU A 4 -16.31 -45.43 -20.43
C GLU A 4 -17.39 -46.33 -19.84
N LEU A 5 -17.86 -46.09 -18.62
CA LEU A 5 -18.84 -46.94 -17.92
C LEU A 5 -20.31 -46.48 -18.06
N LEU A 6 -20.55 -45.39 -18.79
CA LEU A 6 -21.90 -44.80 -18.95
C LEU A 6 -22.56 -45.04 -20.33
N ALA A 7 -21.96 -45.83 -21.22
CA ALA A 7 -22.42 -46.02 -22.58
C ALA A 7 -22.93 -47.45 -22.90
N ARG A 8 -23.63 -48.13 -21.96
CA ARG A 8 -24.37 -49.35 -22.29
C ARG A 8 -25.85 -49.24 -21.88
N PRO A 9 -26.81 -49.35 -22.83
CA PRO A 9 -28.21 -49.34 -22.47
C PRO A 9 -28.57 -50.68 -21.80
N GLY A 10 -29.00 -50.64 -20.54
CA GLY A 10 -29.46 -51.80 -19.80
C GLY A 10 -29.27 -51.80 -18.28
N LYS A 11 -28.46 -50.89 -17.70
CA LYS A 11 -28.13 -50.86 -16.25
C LYS A 11 -28.76 -49.73 -15.43
N THR A 12 -29.62 -48.92 -16.03
CA THR A 12 -30.29 -47.83 -15.31
C THR A 12 -31.31 -48.28 -14.26
N GLY A 13 -31.84 -49.50 -14.41
CA GLY A 13 -32.78 -50.11 -13.45
C GLY A 13 -32.11 -50.54 -12.15
N VAL A 14 -30.92 -51.12 -12.21
CA VAL A 14 -30.19 -51.62 -11.04
C VAL A 14 -29.67 -50.47 -10.16
N VAL A 15 -29.13 -49.39 -10.76
CA VAL A 15 -28.62 -48.21 -10.02
C VAL A 15 -29.77 -47.47 -9.33
N LYS A 16 -30.93 -47.31 -9.98
CA LYS A 16 -32.12 -46.74 -9.35
C LYS A 16 -32.65 -47.58 -8.18
N GLY A 17 -32.57 -48.93 -8.28
CA GLY A 17 -32.92 -49.85 -7.21
C GLY A 17 -32.02 -49.66 -5.97
N ILE A 18 -30.69 -49.62 -6.18
CA ILE A 18 -29.70 -49.44 -5.10
C ILE A 18 -29.86 -48.09 -4.42
N ILE A 19 -30.04 -47.00 -5.16
CA ILE A 19 -30.27 -45.66 -4.60
C ILE A 19 -31.56 -45.62 -3.78
N LYS A 20 -32.63 -46.30 -4.23
CA LYS A 20 -33.92 -46.33 -3.49
C LYS A 20 -33.80 -47.10 -2.18
N GLU A 21 -33.03 -48.18 -2.12
CA GLU A 21 -32.77 -48.93 -0.89
C GLU A 21 -31.85 -48.18 0.09
N ILE A 22 -30.85 -47.47 -0.42
CA ILE A 22 -29.98 -46.60 0.43
C ILE A 22 -30.82 -45.47 1.05
N ILE A 23 -31.67 -44.81 0.28
CA ILE A 23 -32.56 -43.75 0.81
C ILE A 23 -33.54 -44.29 1.84
N LYS A 24 -34.06 -45.51 1.64
CA LYS A 24 -34.96 -46.17 2.58
C LYS A 24 -34.23 -46.57 3.89
N GLY A 25 -32.98 -47.02 3.80
CA GLY A 25 -32.10 -47.31 4.92
C GLY A 25 -31.83 -46.07 5.77
N ILE A 26 -31.47 -44.96 5.12
CA ILE A 26 -31.20 -43.65 5.77
C ILE A 26 -32.48 -43.13 6.47
N ARG A 27 -33.66 -43.22 5.83
CA ARG A 27 -34.91 -42.84 6.48
C ARG A 27 -35.23 -43.69 7.72
N LYS A 28 -34.94 -44.99 7.69
CA LYS A 28 -35.20 -45.91 8.82
C LYS A 28 -34.26 -45.58 10.01
N ILE A 29 -33.03 -45.18 9.72
CA ILE A 29 -32.06 -44.76 10.75
C ILE A 29 -32.47 -43.40 11.38
N LEU A 30 -32.99 -42.49 10.59
CA LEU A 30 -33.46 -41.17 11.07
C LEU A 30 -34.79 -41.22 11.86
N MET A 31 -35.62 -42.26 11.64
CA MET A 31 -36.92 -42.43 12.36
C MET A 31 -36.83 -43.24 13.64
N ASN A 32 -35.75 -43.96 13.89
CA ASN A 32 -35.62 -44.84 15.07
C ASN A 32 -34.78 -44.27 16.23
N ASN A 33 -34.45 -42.98 16.22
CA ASN A 33 -33.76 -42.32 17.33
C ASN A 33 -34.48 -41.02 17.71
N PRO A 34 -35.49 -41.06 18.61
CA PRO A 34 -36.03 -39.85 19.20
C PRO A 34 -35.07 -39.38 20.28
N THR A 35 -33.94 -38.85 19.91
CA THR A 35 -33.11 -38.09 20.85
C THR A 35 -33.83 -36.78 21.13
N GLN A 36 -34.20 -36.57 22.38
CA GLN A 36 -34.69 -35.30 22.90
C GLN A 36 -33.75 -34.18 22.44
N VAL A 37 -34.27 -33.32 21.58
CA VAL A 37 -33.61 -32.07 21.26
C VAL A 37 -33.83 -31.17 22.46
N SER A 38 -32.92 -31.24 23.42
CA SER A 38 -32.68 -30.12 24.34
C SER A 38 -32.40 -28.91 23.47
N GLN A 39 -33.04 -27.77 23.76
CA GLN A 39 -32.76 -26.49 23.09
C GLN A 39 -31.23 -26.30 23.10
N PRO A 40 -30.64 -25.97 21.98
CA PRO A 40 -29.21 -25.68 21.94
C PRO A 40 -28.99 -24.48 22.85
N ASP A 41 -28.26 -24.71 23.95
CA ASP A 41 -27.60 -23.64 24.69
C ASP A 41 -27.04 -22.68 23.70
N ALA A 42 -27.25 -21.37 23.94
CA ALA A 42 -26.74 -20.30 23.12
C ALA A 42 -25.26 -20.61 22.83
N VAL A 43 -24.99 -21.04 21.61
CA VAL A 43 -23.63 -21.17 21.10
C VAL A 43 -23.03 -19.80 21.27
N LEU A 44 -22.19 -19.67 22.31
CA LEU A 44 -21.30 -18.54 22.48
C LEU A 44 -20.59 -18.41 21.14
N ARG A 45 -21.04 -17.45 20.31
CA ARG A 45 -20.27 -17.02 19.15
C ARG A 45 -18.89 -16.71 19.71
N PRO A 46 -17.81 -17.24 19.14
CA PRO A 46 -16.48 -16.84 19.57
C PRO A 46 -16.50 -15.31 19.53
N GLN A 47 -16.15 -14.67 20.64
CA GLN A 47 -15.99 -13.22 20.70
C GLN A 47 -15.07 -12.91 19.51
N SER A 48 -15.58 -12.18 18.53
CA SER A 48 -14.80 -11.73 17.39
C SER A 48 -13.53 -11.13 17.95
N ALA A 49 -12.37 -11.59 17.51
CA ALA A 49 -11.12 -10.94 17.87
C ALA A 49 -11.32 -9.43 17.63
N PRO A 50 -10.84 -8.56 18.52
CA PRO A 50 -11.07 -7.12 18.38
C PRO A 50 -10.69 -6.71 16.96
N ASP A 51 -11.59 -5.98 16.29
CA ASP A 51 -11.37 -5.55 14.91
C ASP A 51 -10.01 -4.86 14.83
N LYS A 52 -9.14 -5.35 13.93
CA LYS A 52 -7.82 -4.75 13.74
C LYS A 52 -8.00 -3.28 13.35
N PRO A 53 -7.17 -2.36 13.90
CA PRO A 53 -7.21 -0.97 13.46
C PRO A 53 -6.98 -0.85 11.95
N VAL A 54 -7.76 0.01 11.31
CA VAL A 54 -7.72 0.21 9.86
C VAL A 54 -6.55 1.12 9.50
N VAL A 55 -5.75 0.67 8.54
CA VAL A 55 -4.66 1.44 7.94
C VAL A 55 -4.99 1.70 6.48
N PHE A 56 -4.93 2.96 6.06
CA PHE A 56 -5.04 3.33 4.64
C PHE A 56 -3.74 3.96 4.16
N SER A 57 -3.27 3.55 3.00
CA SER A 57 -2.21 4.25 2.30
C SER A 57 -2.37 4.13 0.79
N GLY A 58 -1.90 5.13 0.07
CA GLY A 58 -1.98 5.15 -1.38
C GLY A 58 -0.72 5.74 -2.01
N ALA A 59 -0.41 5.27 -3.22
CA ALA A 59 0.61 5.90 -4.03
C ALA A 59 0.12 6.11 -5.46
N GLN A 60 0.54 7.24 -6.03
CA GLN A 60 0.25 7.56 -7.43
C GLN A 60 1.03 6.62 -8.36
N PRO A 61 0.42 6.17 -9.47
CA PRO A 61 1.11 5.43 -10.52
C PRO A 61 2.02 6.35 -11.34
N SER A 62 3.03 6.92 -10.68
CA SER A 62 3.90 7.95 -11.24
C SER A 62 5.19 7.39 -11.88
N GLY A 63 5.23 6.08 -12.18
CA GLY A 63 6.39 5.35 -12.71
C GLY A 63 7.22 4.68 -11.62
N GLY A 64 8.42 4.19 -11.96
CA GLY A 64 9.26 3.35 -11.08
C GLY A 64 9.47 3.92 -9.67
N LEU A 65 9.66 3.05 -8.71
CA LEU A 65 9.92 3.38 -7.31
C LEU A 65 11.42 3.28 -7.03
N THR A 66 11.91 4.12 -6.11
CA THR A 66 13.29 4.09 -5.64
C THR A 66 13.44 3.18 -4.43
N ILE A 67 14.69 2.81 -4.12
CA ILE A 67 15.04 2.11 -2.87
C ILE A 67 14.59 2.92 -1.64
N GLY A 68 14.59 4.25 -1.73
CA GLY A 68 14.08 5.13 -0.67
C GLY A 68 12.57 4.98 -0.45
N ASN A 69 11.77 4.80 -1.52
CA ASN A 69 10.34 4.49 -1.40
C ASN A 69 10.11 3.11 -0.77
N TYR A 70 10.92 2.12 -1.15
CA TYR A 70 10.82 0.78 -0.59
C TYR A 70 11.15 0.76 0.91
N MET A 71 12.31 1.28 1.29
CA MET A 71 12.76 1.26 2.69
C MET A 71 11.93 2.19 3.59
N GLY A 72 11.52 3.34 3.07
CA GLY A 72 10.79 4.35 3.83
C GLY A 72 9.29 4.10 3.99
N ALA A 73 8.66 3.40 3.04
CA ALA A 73 7.21 3.19 3.04
C ALA A 73 6.80 1.73 2.83
N LEU A 74 7.13 1.12 1.67
CA LEU A 74 6.57 -0.18 1.30
C LEU A 74 6.94 -1.30 2.26
N ARG A 75 8.17 -1.31 2.77
CA ARG A 75 8.60 -2.28 3.77
C ARG A 75 7.80 -2.18 5.07
N GLN A 76 7.42 -0.98 5.45
CA GLN A 76 6.55 -0.76 6.60
C GLN A 76 5.14 -1.28 6.33
N TRP A 77 4.58 -1.01 5.14
CA TRP A 77 3.28 -1.54 4.74
C TRP A 77 3.23 -3.06 4.81
N VAL A 78 4.28 -3.74 4.34
CA VAL A 78 4.39 -5.20 4.41
C VAL A 78 4.34 -5.70 5.85
N ARG A 79 5.03 -5.03 6.78
CA ARG A 79 5.02 -5.40 8.21
C ARG A 79 3.68 -5.13 8.89
N MET A 80 2.93 -4.16 8.42
CA MET A 80 1.63 -3.81 9.01
C MET A 80 0.54 -4.85 8.72
N GLN A 81 0.64 -5.61 7.63
CA GLN A 81 -0.40 -6.56 7.19
C GLN A 81 -0.75 -7.62 8.24
N ASP A 82 0.16 -7.99 9.12
CA ASP A 82 -0.09 -9.02 10.13
C ASP A 82 -0.90 -8.49 11.32
N ASN A 83 -0.77 -7.19 11.64
CA ASN A 83 -1.34 -6.59 12.84
C ASN A 83 -2.49 -5.60 12.58
N TYR A 84 -2.68 -5.16 11.34
CA TYR A 84 -3.66 -4.15 10.95
C TYR A 84 -4.55 -4.65 9.82
N ASP A 85 -5.73 -4.05 9.68
CA ASP A 85 -6.58 -4.17 8.51
C ASP A 85 -6.10 -3.16 7.46
N CYS A 86 -5.26 -3.62 6.53
CA CYS A 86 -4.55 -2.77 5.60
C CYS A 86 -5.28 -2.59 4.28
N ILE A 87 -5.40 -1.34 3.86
CA ILE A 87 -5.99 -0.91 2.59
C ILE A 87 -4.94 -0.12 1.81
N TYR A 88 -4.53 -0.65 0.66
CA TYR A 88 -3.52 -0.04 -0.22
C TYR A 88 -4.13 0.31 -1.57
N CYS A 89 -4.13 1.59 -1.89
CA CYS A 89 -4.78 2.13 -3.08
C CYS A 89 -3.75 2.62 -4.11
N VAL A 90 -3.93 2.24 -5.37
CA VAL A 90 -3.27 2.90 -6.49
C VAL A 90 -4.14 4.10 -6.86
N VAL A 91 -3.68 5.31 -6.51
CA VAL A 91 -4.49 6.54 -6.59
C VAL A 91 -4.34 7.21 -7.97
N ASP A 92 -4.99 6.64 -8.96
CA ASP A 92 -4.93 7.07 -10.35
C ASP A 92 -5.71 8.37 -10.61
N LEU A 93 -6.77 8.68 -9.85
CA LEU A 93 -7.47 9.96 -9.94
C LEU A 93 -6.58 11.13 -9.49
N HIS A 94 -5.70 10.91 -8.52
CA HIS A 94 -4.69 11.91 -8.16
C HIS A 94 -3.65 12.12 -9.27
N ALA A 95 -3.34 11.09 -10.04
CA ALA A 95 -2.37 11.20 -11.12
C ALA A 95 -2.84 12.13 -12.24
N ILE A 96 -4.15 12.17 -12.54
CA ILE A 96 -4.70 12.99 -13.63
C ILE A 96 -4.84 14.48 -13.29
N THR A 97 -4.50 14.90 -12.07
CA THR A 97 -4.36 16.32 -11.73
C THR A 97 -3.28 17.01 -12.56
N VAL A 98 -2.37 16.23 -13.14
CA VAL A 98 -1.40 16.65 -14.15
C VAL A 98 -1.66 15.83 -15.42
N ARG A 99 -1.52 16.45 -16.60
CA ARG A 99 -1.73 15.75 -17.88
C ARG A 99 -0.87 14.50 -17.98
N GLN A 100 -1.48 13.38 -18.34
CA GLN A 100 -0.85 12.08 -18.50
C GLN A 100 -1.01 11.60 -19.93
N ASP A 101 -0.01 10.90 -20.43
CA ASP A 101 -0.19 10.04 -21.59
C ASP A 101 -1.02 8.81 -21.21
N THR A 102 -2.03 8.51 -22.02
CA THR A 102 -3.04 7.48 -21.69
C THR A 102 -2.43 6.07 -21.60
N GLU A 103 -1.57 5.72 -22.53
CA GLU A 103 -0.95 4.40 -22.56
C GLU A 103 0.06 4.24 -21.42
N GLN A 104 0.87 5.27 -21.21
CA GLN A 104 1.82 5.28 -20.10
C GLN A 104 1.12 5.21 -18.74
N LEU A 105 -0.01 5.88 -18.56
CA LEU A 105 -0.76 5.80 -17.29
C LEU A 105 -1.26 4.40 -17.04
N ARG A 106 -1.85 3.73 -18.05
CA ARG A 106 -2.30 2.33 -17.94
C ARG A 106 -1.16 1.38 -17.57
N ASN A 107 -0.02 1.51 -18.23
CA ASN A 107 1.15 0.69 -17.93
C ASN A 107 1.67 0.95 -16.51
N ARG A 108 1.76 2.21 -16.09
CA ARG A 108 2.22 2.59 -14.74
C ARG A 108 1.29 2.09 -13.62
N ILE A 109 -0.02 1.99 -13.87
CA ILE A 109 -0.98 1.39 -12.93
C ILE A 109 -0.62 -0.08 -12.69
N LEU A 110 -0.47 -0.86 -13.77
CA LEU A 110 -0.10 -2.28 -13.68
C LEU A 110 1.29 -2.47 -13.07
N ASP A 111 2.25 -1.63 -13.45
CA ASP A 111 3.61 -1.65 -12.88
C ASP A 111 3.59 -1.36 -11.38
N THR A 112 2.78 -0.40 -10.92
CA THR A 112 2.65 -0.05 -9.50
C THR A 112 2.06 -1.20 -8.71
N LEU A 113 1.00 -1.84 -9.21
CA LEU A 113 0.38 -2.99 -8.58
C LEU A 113 1.35 -4.19 -8.51
N ALA A 114 2.02 -4.50 -9.61
CA ALA A 114 3.02 -5.56 -9.66
C ALA A 114 4.19 -5.29 -8.69
N LEU A 115 4.62 -4.03 -8.56
CA LEU A 115 5.64 -3.62 -7.58
C LEU A 115 5.16 -3.79 -6.13
N TYR A 116 3.91 -3.43 -5.82
CA TYR A 116 3.35 -3.66 -4.48
C TYR A 116 3.44 -5.13 -4.10
N MET A 117 2.95 -6.01 -4.97
CA MET A 117 2.99 -7.46 -4.76
C MET A 117 4.44 -7.99 -4.72
N ALA A 118 5.33 -7.49 -5.57
CA ALA A 118 6.74 -7.87 -5.58
C ALA A 118 7.47 -7.45 -4.30
N CYS A 119 7.10 -6.33 -3.71
CA CYS A 119 7.62 -5.87 -2.43
C CYS A 119 7.10 -6.70 -1.24
N GLY A 120 6.05 -7.51 -1.42
CA GLY A 120 5.51 -8.39 -0.40
C GLY A 120 4.13 -7.98 0.14
N ILE A 121 3.44 -7.04 -0.50
CA ILE A 121 2.04 -6.77 -0.18
C ILE A 121 1.21 -7.93 -0.71
N ASP A 122 0.49 -8.59 0.19
CA ASP A 122 -0.29 -9.80 -0.07
C ASP A 122 -1.77 -9.45 -0.21
N PRO A 123 -2.40 -9.69 -1.38
CA PRO A 123 -3.82 -9.42 -1.60
C PRO A 123 -4.77 -10.28 -0.76
N GLU A 124 -4.28 -11.40 -0.20
CA GLU A 124 -5.07 -12.20 0.75
C GLU A 124 -5.11 -11.56 2.15
N LYS A 125 -4.08 -10.80 2.52
CA LYS A 125 -3.97 -10.12 3.82
C LYS A 125 -4.46 -8.67 3.78
N SER A 126 -4.37 -8.03 2.63
CA SER A 126 -4.65 -6.60 2.46
C SER A 126 -5.62 -6.36 1.32
N THR A 127 -6.41 -5.31 1.41
CA THR A 127 -7.23 -4.84 0.29
C THR A 127 -6.38 -3.99 -0.63
N ILE A 128 -6.15 -4.43 -1.88
CA ILE A 128 -5.38 -3.69 -2.89
C ILE A 128 -6.30 -3.37 -4.05
N PHE A 129 -6.44 -2.11 -4.43
CA PHE A 129 -7.36 -1.71 -5.49
C PHE A 129 -6.92 -0.43 -6.21
N LEU A 130 -7.60 -0.14 -7.33
CA LEU A 130 -7.46 1.08 -8.10
C LEU A 130 -8.55 2.08 -7.69
N GLN A 131 -8.17 3.31 -7.34
CA GLN A 131 -9.07 4.34 -6.81
C GLN A 131 -10.28 4.59 -7.72
N SER A 132 -10.07 4.69 -9.04
CA SER A 132 -11.14 4.94 -10.01
C SER A 132 -12.18 3.82 -10.12
N GLN A 133 -11.90 2.61 -9.60
CA GLN A 133 -12.84 1.51 -9.56
C GLN A 133 -13.82 1.59 -8.37
N VAL A 134 -13.64 2.56 -7.49
CA VAL A 134 -14.50 2.82 -6.31
C VAL A 134 -15.05 4.25 -6.42
N PRO A 135 -16.19 4.48 -7.10
CA PRO A 135 -16.75 5.81 -7.37
C PRO A 135 -17.01 6.64 -6.12
N GLU A 136 -17.21 5.99 -4.99
CA GLU A 136 -17.50 6.59 -3.69
C GLU A 136 -16.41 7.58 -3.26
N HIS A 137 -15.14 7.42 -3.71
CA HIS A 137 -14.06 8.38 -3.49
C HIS A 137 -14.42 9.76 -4.06
N SER A 138 -14.88 9.80 -5.32
CA SER A 138 -15.28 11.05 -5.98
C SER A 138 -16.56 11.61 -5.39
N GLN A 139 -17.51 10.75 -5.01
CA GLN A 139 -18.78 11.16 -4.42
C GLN A 139 -18.56 11.80 -3.03
N LEU A 140 -17.76 11.14 -2.17
CA LEU A 140 -17.44 11.73 -0.87
C LEU A 140 -16.59 12.99 -1.03
N SER A 141 -15.62 13.00 -1.96
CA SER A 141 -14.83 14.20 -2.24
C SER A 141 -15.69 15.40 -2.58
N TRP A 142 -16.75 15.21 -3.39
CA TRP A 142 -17.70 16.29 -3.67
C TRP A 142 -18.38 16.81 -2.40
N VAL A 143 -18.88 15.92 -1.56
CA VAL A 143 -19.51 16.32 -0.28
C VAL A 143 -18.51 17.10 0.57
N LEU A 144 -17.29 16.55 0.78
CA LEU A 144 -16.28 17.18 1.63
C LEU A 144 -15.78 18.53 1.09
N ASN A 145 -15.81 18.75 -0.24
CA ASN A 145 -15.54 20.07 -0.81
C ASN A 145 -16.51 21.15 -0.30
N CYS A 146 -17.76 20.78 0.00
CA CYS A 146 -18.73 21.70 0.57
C CYS A 146 -18.46 22.06 2.05
N TYR A 147 -17.59 21.30 2.70
CA TYR A 147 -17.17 21.50 4.10
C TYR A 147 -15.69 21.92 4.23
N THR A 148 -15.03 22.23 3.11
CA THR A 148 -13.62 22.67 3.07
C THR A 148 -13.55 24.14 2.66
N TYR A 149 -12.85 24.95 3.42
CA TYR A 149 -12.75 26.37 3.11
C TYR A 149 -11.70 26.66 2.05
N PHE A 150 -12.02 27.55 1.12
CA PHE A 150 -11.11 28.00 0.05
C PHE A 150 -9.75 28.45 0.61
N GLY A 151 -9.76 29.20 1.74
CA GLY A 151 -8.56 29.66 2.39
C GLY A 151 -7.66 28.56 2.95
N GLU A 152 -8.23 27.39 3.32
CA GLU A 152 -7.46 26.22 3.76
C GLU A 152 -6.68 25.63 2.59
N LEU A 153 -7.34 25.40 1.49
CA LEU A 153 -6.73 24.87 0.26
C LEU A 153 -5.67 25.83 -0.31
N SER A 154 -5.93 27.14 -0.28
CA SER A 154 -4.99 28.15 -0.80
C SER A 154 -3.67 28.21 0.00
N ARG A 155 -3.69 27.80 1.27
CA ARG A 155 -2.52 27.77 2.14
C ARG A 155 -1.69 26.51 2.02
N MET A 156 -2.18 25.47 1.33
CA MET A 156 -1.46 24.20 1.15
C MET A 156 -0.10 24.42 0.46
N THR A 157 0.97 24.02 1.13
CA THR A 157 2.34 24.20 0.61
C THR A 157 2.56 23.46 -0.68
N GLN A 158 2.10 22.21 -0.76
CA GLN A 158 2.23 21.42 -1.98
C GLN A 158 1.42 21.98 -3.16
N PHE A 159 0.29 22.65 -2.91
CA PHE A 159 -0.42 23.37 -3.98
C PHE A 159 0.44 24.51 -4.53
N LYS A 160 1.07 25.32 -3.66
CA LYS A 160 1.95 26.40 -4.08
C LYS A 160 3.13 25.90 -4.90
N ASP A 161 3.81 24.85 -4.43
CA ASP A 161 4.96 24.26 -5.11
C ASP A 161 4.59 23.69 -6.48
N LYS A 162 3.47 22.96 -6.57
CA LYS A 162 2.97 22.38 -7.82
C LYS A 162 2.48 23.46 -8.79
N SER A 163 1.85 24.53 -8.29
CA SER A 163 1.41 25.66 -9.12
C SER A 163 2.59 26.38 -9.79
N VAL A 164 3.72 26.49 -9.11
CA VAL A 164 4.95 27.03 -9.74
C VAL A 164 5.50 26.06 -10.80
N ARG A 165 5.53 24.75 -10.48
CA ARG A 165 6.07 23.72 -11.40
C ARG A 165 5.21 23.51 -12.66
N TYR A 166 3.89 23.66 -12.53
CA TYR A 166 2.91 23.42 -13.61
C TYR A 166 2.12 24.69 -13.94
N ALA A 167 2.79 25.84 -13.98
CA ALA A 167 2.18 27.16 -14.13
C ALA A 167 1.22 27.28 -15.34
N GLU A 168 1.48 26.55 -16.42
CA GLU A 168 0.66 26.55 -17.64
C GLU A 168 -0.62 25.69 -17.52
N ASN A 169 -0.75 24.87 -16.47
CA ASN A 169 -1.87 23.94 -16.29
C ASN A 169 -2.33 23.85 -14.84
N ILE A 170 -2.60 24.98 -14.22
CA ILE A 170 -3.20 25.03 -12.88
C ILE A 170 -4.71 24.81 -13.04
N ASN A 171 -5.16 23.61 -12.76
CA ASN A 171 -6.56 23.22 -12.87
C ASN A 171 -7.23 23.03 -11.49
N ALA A 172 -8.58 22.95 -11.46
CA ALA A 172 -9.34 22.79 -10.24
C ALA A 172 -8.99 21.50 -9.48
N GLY A 173 -8.64 20.41 -10.19
CA GLY A 173 -8.19 19.16 -9.58
C GLY A 173 -6.88 19.32 -8.80
N LEU A 174 -5.94 20.13 -9.34
CA LEU A 174 -4.69 20.44 -8.65
C LEU A 174 -4.93 21.27 -7.37
N PHE A 175 -5.97 22.09 -7.33
CA PHE A 175 -6.38 22.85 -6.15
C PHE A 175 -7.12 21.98 -5.15
N GLY A 176 -8.06 21.13 -5.61
CA GLY A 176 -8.97 20.34 -4.78
C GLY A 176 -8.47 18.95 -4.37
N TYR A 177 -7.33 18.44 -4.92
CA TYR A 177 -6.89 17.07 -4.60
C TYR A 177 -6.71 16.79 -3.10
N PRO A 178 -6.41 17.74 -2.20
CA PRO A 178 -6.33 17.44 -0.78
C PRO A 178 -7.67 16.97 -0.18
N VAL A 179 -8.79 17.43 -0.76
CA VAL A 179 -10.13 16.97 -0.37
C VAL A 179 -10.42 15.57 -0.88
N LEU A 180 -9.95 15.22 -2.08
CA LEU A 180 -10.01 13.84 -2.58
C LEU A 180 -9.16 12.91 -1.70
N MET A 181 -7.98 13.34 -1.25
CA MET A 181 -7.18 12.59 -0.30
C MET A 181 -7.90 12.41 1.05
N ALA A 182 -8.59 13.43 1.54
CA ALA A 182 -9.42 13.29 2.74
C ALA A 182 -10.54 12.26 2.54
N ALA A 183 -11.20 12.27 1.37
CA ALA A 183 -12.20 11.26 1.03
C ALA A 183 -11.60 9.85 0.99
N ASP A 184 -10.41 9.67 0.39
CA ASP A 184 -9.71 8.38 0.34
C ASP A 184 -9.53 7.77 1.74
N VAL A 185 -9.17 8.60 2.71
CA VAL A 185 -8.90 8.17 4.09
C VAL A 185 -10.22 7.94 4.86
N LEU A 186 -11.16 8.89 4.78
CA LEU A 186 -12.36 8.89 5.60
C LEU A 186 -13.40 7.83 5.19
N LEU A 187 -13.44 7.44 3.90
CA LEU A 187 -14.33 6.38 3.40
C LEU A 187 -14.19 5.06 4.17
N TYR A 188 -13.00 4.75 4.63
CA TYR A 188 -12.71 3.46 5.24
C TYR A 188 -12.68 3.50 6.76
N GLN A 189 -13.12 4.59 7.40
CA GLN A 189 -13.05 4.79 8.85
C GLN A 189 -11.63 4.52 9.37
N THR A 190 -10.65 5.09 8.67
CA THR A 190 -9.23 4.84 8.87
C THR A 190 -8.77 5.33 10.24
N ASN A 191 -8.03 4.50 10.96
CA ASN A 191 -7.38 4.87 12.21
C ASN A 191 -5.98 5.46 11.97
N TRP A 192 -5.19 4.84 11.08
CA TRP A 192 -3.79 5.18 10.89
C TRP A 192 -3.47 5.37 9.41
N VAL A 193 -2.75 6.44 9.10
CA VAL A 193 -2.27 6.74 7.75
C VAL A 193 -0.74 6.84 7.79
N PRO A 194 -0.01 5.85 7.24
CA PRO A 194 1.45 5.93 7.13
C PRO A 194 1.83 7.04 6.15
N VAL A 195 2.42 8.11 6.66
CA VAL A 195 2.80 9.29 5.86
C VAL A 195 4.19 9.78 6.19
N GLY A 196 4.84 10.38 5.19
CA GLY A 196 6.05 11.17 5.40
C GLY A 196 5.74 12.58 5.93
N ASP A 197 6.79 13.29 6.38
CA ASP A 197 6.66 14.64 6.91
C ASP A 197 5.99 15.64 5.95
N ASP A 198 6.19 15.46 4.66
CA ASP A 198 5.61 16.28 3.58
C ASP A 198 4.08 16.13 3.45
N GLN A 199 3.49 15.11 4.07
CA GLN A 199 2.04 14.86 4.06
C GLN A 199 1.34 15.30 5.36
N LYS A 200 2.06 15.80 6.36
CA LYS A 200 1.47 16.21 7.64
C LYS A 200 0.34 17.24 7.46
N GLN A 201 0.57 18.25 6.62
CA GLN A 201 -0.43 19.29 6.36
C GLN A 201 -1.71 18.74 5.70
N HIS A 202 -1.59 17.71 4.85
CA HIS A 202 -2.76 17.03 4.28
C HIS A 202 -3.53 16.25 5.35
N MET A 203 -2.83 15.61 6.28
CA MET A 203 -3.46 14.90 7.39
C MET A 203 -4.16 15.85 8.37
N GLU A 204 -3.57 17.01 8.64
CA GLU A 204 -4.20 18.08 9.43
C GLU A 204 -5.50 18.54 8.76
N LEU A 205 -5.47 18.85 7.46
CA LEU A 205 -6.65 19.23 6.71
C LEU A 205 -7.73 18.11 6.72
N CYS A 206 -7.34 16.86 6.53
CA CYS A 206 -8.25 15.72 6.59
C CYS A 206 -8.95 15.64 7.95
N ARG A 207 -8.22 15.80 9.04
CA ARG A 207 -8.76 15.81 10.41
C ARG A 207 -9.70 16.99 10.65
N ASP A 208 -9.31 18.20 10.19
CA ASP A 208 -10.12 19.41 10.33
C ASP A 208 -11.47 19.26 9.61
N ILE A 209 -11.47 18.71 8.40
CA ILE A 209 -12.68 18.41 7.64
C ILE A 209 -13.56 17.41 8.39
N ALA A 210 -12.98 16.29 8.84
CA ALA A 210 -13.70 15.25 9.56
C ALA A 210 -14.28 15.76 10.89
N GLN A 211 -13.51 16.53 11.66
CA GLN A 211 -13.94 17.11 12.92
C GLN A 211 -15.08 18.15 12.72
N ARG A 212 -14.95 18.97 11.68
CA ARG A 212 -16.00 19.94 11.29
C ARG A 212 -17.29 19.23 10.92
N PHE A 213 -17.20 18.19 10.11
CA PHE A 213 -18.36 17.39 9.70
C PHE A 213 -19.00 16.71 10.91
N ASN A 214 -18.22 16.05 11.75
CA ASN A 214 -18.71 15.40 12.97
C ASN A 214 -19.34 16.39 13.96
N SER A 215 -18.83 17.62 14.06
CA SER A 215 -19.40 18.67 14.92
C SER A 215 -20.78 19.12 14.46
N LEU A 216 -21.10 19.02 13.16
CA LEU A 216 -22.37 19.39 12.58
C LEU A 216 -23.41 18.25 12.62
N TYR A 217 -22.95 17.01 12.43
CA TYR A 217 -23.84 15.87 12.13
C TYR A 217 -23.69 14.69 13.10
N GLY A 218 -22.86 14.80 14.14
CA GLY A 218 -22.52 13.68 15.03
C GLY A 218 -21.35 12.86 14.51
N GLU A 219 -20.99 11.79 15.21
CA GLU A 219 -19.83 10.95 14.91
C GLU A 219 -20.04 10.10 13.64
N VAL A 220 -19.80 10.70 12.48
CA VAL A 220 -19.88 10.02 11.17
C VAL A 220 -18.53 9.45 10.76
N PHE A 221 -17.44 10.19 10.99
CA PHE A 221 -16.08 9.79 10.61
C PHE A 221 -15.21 9.47 11.82
N THR A 222 -14.43 8.41 11.73
CA THR A 222 -13.27 8.20 12.59
C THR A 222 -12.23 9.28 12.27
N LEU A 223 -11.65 9.89 13.31
CA LEU A 223 -10.56 10.88 13.14
C LEU A 223 -9.25 10.13 12.90
N PRO A 224 -8.67 10.22 11.69
CA PRO A 224 -7.44 9.48 11.38
C PRO A 224 -6.23 10.12 12.04
N GLU A 225 -5.22 9.32 12.35
CA GLU A 225 -3.94 9.78 12.85
C GLU A 225 -2.81 9.45 11.88
N ALA A 226 -1.82 10.34 11.81
CA ALA A 226 -0.61 10.08 11.04
C ALA A 226 0.23 9.03 11.76
N PHE A 227 0.51 7.92 11.08
CA PHE A 227 1.47 6.93 11.55
C PHE A 227 2.85 7.32 11.02
N ILE A 228 3.69 7.81 11.92
CA ILE A 228 5.09 8.11 11.62
C ILE A 228 5.89 6.87 12.04
N PRO A 229 6.43 6.08 11.10
CA PRO A 229 7.22 4.91 11.46
C PRO A 229 8.38 5.33 12.38
N PRO A 230 8.69 4.52 13.42
CA PRO A 230 9.96 4.69 14.11
C PRO A 230 11.07 4.64 13.05
N ALA A 231 12.04 5.52 13.13
CA ALA A 231 13.03 5.84 12.11
C ALA A 231 13.39 4.66 11.18
N GLY A 232 12.64 4.53 10.10
CA GLY A 232 13.02 3.68 8.98
C GLY A 232 14.15 4.40 8.25
N ALA A 233 15.06 3.66 7.64
CA ALA A 233 16.21 4.22 6.97
C ALA A 233 15.76 5.34 6.01
N ARG A 234 15.99 6.58 6.38
CA ARG A 234 15.82 7.72 5.48
C ARG A 234 16.94 7.68 4.47
N VAL A 235 16.69 7.07 3.34
CA VAL A 235 17.70 6.93 2.30
C VAL A 235 18.01 8.31 1.71
N MET A 236 19.28 8.67 1.77
CA MET A 236 19.79 9.93 1.24
C MET A 236 20.36 9.73 -0.17
N SER A 237 20.50 10.83 -0.92
CA SER A 237 21.13 10.84 -2.24
C SER A 237 22.56 10.29 -2.18
N LEU A 238 22.97 9.52 -3.18
CA LEU A 238 24.32 8.92 -3.19
C LEU A 238 25.45 9.92 -3.44
N GLN A 239 25.16 11.01 -4.17
CA GLN A 239 26.15 12.05 -4.48
C GLN A 239 25.96 13.31 -3.63
N GLU A 240 24.80 13.46 -2.98
CA GLU A 240 24.47 14.58 -2.12
C GLU A 240 23.86 14.06 -0.81
N PRO A 241 24.63 13.39 0.05
CA PRO A 241 24.09 12.61 1.18
C PRO A 241 23.44 13.46 2.29
N THR A 242 23.43 14.78 2.16
CA THR A 242 22.66 15.70 2.99
C THR A 242 21.23 15.92 2.49
N LYS A 243 20.93 15.51 1.25
CA LYS A 243 19.60 15.58 0.63
C LYS A 243 18.95 14.22 0.59
N LYS A 244 17.63 14.17 0.84
CA LYS A 244 16.85 12.92 0.70
C LYS A 244 16.87 12.45 -0.75
N MET A 245 17.04 11.14 -0.96
CA MET A 245 16.90 10.51 -2.28
C MET A 245 15.51 10.79 -2.84
N SER A 246 15.43 11.45 -3.98
CA SER A 246 14.20 11.84 -4.64
C SER A 246 14.12 11.24 -6.03
N LYS A 247 12.98 10.64 -6.37
CA LYS A 247 12.70 10.11 -7.71
C LYS A 247 12.81 11.17 -8.81
N SER A 248 12.52 12.44 -8.48
CA SER A 248 12.57 13.56 -9.42
C SER A 248 13.95 14.22 -9.51
N ASP A 249 14.99 13.61 -8.94
CA ASP A 249 16.36 14.11 -9.07
C ASP A 249 16.83 14.02 -10.52
N SER A 250 17.38 15.11 -11.02
CA SER A 250 17.92 15.21 -12.40
C SER A 250 19.19 14.38 -12.59
N ASN A 251 19.96 14.15 -11.51
CA ASN A 251 21.16 13.32 -11.55
C ASN A 251 20.81 11.86 -11.24
N VAL A 252 20.78 11.02 -12.26
CA VAL A 252 20.49 9.57 -12.14
C VAL A 252 21.47 8.82 -11.24
N ASN A 253 22.65 9.37 -10.92
CA ASN A 253 23.60 8.78 -9.99
C ASN A 253 23.23 9.03 -8.51
N ASN A 254 22.29 9.93 -8.25
CA ASN A 254 21.80 10.23 -6.92
C ASN A 254 20.80 9.19 -6.40
N ILE A 255 20.20 8.40 -7.30
CA ILE A 255 19.07 7.54 -7.03
C ILE A 255 19.32 6.09 -7.42
N ILE A 256 18.71 5.17 -6.69
CA ILE A 256 18.61 3.75 -7.05
C ILE A 256 17.15 3.41 -7.28
N MET A 257 16.81 2.97 -8.51
CA MET A 257 15.48 2.51 -8.85
C MET A 257 15.34 1.02 -8.53
N LEU A 258 14.15 0.58 -8.11
CA LEU A 258 13.91 -0.84 -7.78
C LEU A 258 14.08 -1.77 -9.00
N LEU A 259 13.84 -1.26 -10.19
CA LEU A 259 13.88 -2.02 -11.45
C LEU A 259 15.09 -1.66 -12.34
N GLU A 260 16.11 -1.00 -11.78
CA GLU A 260 17.32 -0.72 -12.58
C GLU A 260 18.22 -1.95 -12.73
N ASP A 261 19.07 -1.90 -13.74
CA ASP A 261 20.10 -2.92 -13.94
C ASP A 261 21.03 -3.03 -12.74
N LEU A 262 21.24 -4.25 -12.24
CA LEU A 262 22.04 -4.50 -11.04
C LEU A 262 23.51 -4.05 -11.18
N LYS A 263 24.09 -4.20 -12.37
CA LYS A 263 25.47 -3.72 -12.62
C LYS A 263 25.56 -2.20 -12.56
N SER A 264 24.52 -1.51 -13.04
CA SER A 264 24.41 -0.04 -12.94
C SER A 264 24.30 0.39 -11.48
N MET A 265 23.42 -0.24 -10.71
CA MET A 265 23.25 -0.01 -9.28
C MET A 265 24.56 -0.20 -8.51
N MET A 266 25.26 -1.31 -8.73
CA MET A 266 26.56 -1.57 -8.09
C MET A 266 27.60 -0.49 -8.40
N LYS A 267 27.63 0.04 -9.64
CA LYS A 267 28.52 1.14 -10.02
C LYS A 267 28.17 2.42 -9.27
N LYS A 268 26.88 2.72 -9.09
CA LYS A 268 26.41 3.90 -8.33
C LYS A 268 26.84 3.81 -6.86
N ILE A 269 26.67 2.66 -6.20
CA ILE A 269 27.11 2.44 -4.82
C ILE A 269 28.63 2.61 -4.68
N LYS A 270 29.42 2.02 -5.59
CA LYS A 270 30.89 2.17 -5.57
C LYS A 270 31.32 3.64 -5.70
N ARG A 271 30.55 4.46 -6.42
CA ARG A 271 30.81 5.89 -6.65
C ARG A 271 30.11 6.80 -5.63
N ALA A 272 29.33 6.25 -4.69
CA ALA A 272 28.67 7.05 -3.66
C ALA A 272 29.69 7.90 -2.91
N ILE A 273 29.36 9.15 -2.61
CA ILE A 273 30.25 10.08 -1.91
C ILE A 273 30.41 9.63 -0.45
N THR A 274 31.65 9.62 -0.02
CA THR A 274 32.08 9.43 1.37
C THR A 274 33.05 10.56 1.74
N ASP A 275 33.39 10.70 3.01
CA ASP A 275 34.46 11.59 3.42
C ASP A 275 35.84 11.11 2.95
N SER A 276 36.89 11.87 3.23
CA SER A 276 38.28 11.62 2.81
C SER A 276 39.21 11.34 3.98
N ASP A 277 38.70 10.81 5.09
CA ASP A 277 39.55 10.46 6.23
C ASP A 277 40.62 9.42 5.86
N GLU A 278 41.84 9.63 6.32
CA GLU A 278 42.95 8.70 6.14
C GLU A 278 43.71 8.53 7.47
N PRO A 279 43.66 7.35 8.10
CA PRO A 279 42.92 6.15 7.65
C PRO A 279 41.40 6.32 7.66
N ALA A 280 40.70 5.55 6.81
CA ALA A 280 39.25 5.55 6.75
C ALA A 280 38.63 5.20 8.12
N VAL A 281 37.66 5.96 8.54
CA VAL A 281 36.91 5.72 9.79
C VAL A 281 35.44 5.49 9.46
N ILE A 282 34.97 4.25 9.54
CA ILE A 282 33.59 3.88 9.30
C ILE A 282 32.82 4.00 10.62
N ARG A 283 32.09 5.11 10.75
CA ARG A 283 31.18 5.37 11.88
C ARG A 283 29.97 6.16 11.42
N HIS A 284 28.86 5.99 12.12
CA HIS A 284 27.64 6.74 11.90
C HIS A 284 27.73 8.14 12.56
N ASP A 285 27.77 9.15 11.72
CA ASP A 285 27.81 10.57 12.11
C ASP A 285 27.15 11.39 11.00
N ILE A 286 25.87 11.64 11.15
CA ILE A 286 25.05 12.33 10.12
C ILE A 286 25.59 13.71 9.76
N ILE A 287 26.26 14.38 10.72
CA ILE A 287 26.77 15.75 10.53
C ILE A 287 28.10 15.73 9.79
N ASN A 288 29.06 14.94 10.27
CA ASN A 288 30.43 14.96 9.76
C ASN A 288 30.70 13.89 8.68
N LYS A 289 29.91 12.81 8.69
CA LYS A 289 30.03 11.66 7.77
C LYS A 289 28.70 11.26 7.15
N PRO A 290 27.96 12.19 6.51
CA PRO A 290 26.63 11.91 6.01
C PRO A 290 26.60 10.80 4.96
N GLY A 291 27.65 10.67 4.12
CA GLY A 291 27.77 9.62 3.12
C GLY A 291 27.92 8.24 3.73
N ILE A 292 28.82 8.07 4.69
CA ILE A 292 29.03 6.81 5.40
C ILE A 292 27.79 6.43 6.22
N SER A 293 27.19 7.40 6.93
CA SER A 293 25.96 7.20 7.69
C SER A 293 24.83 6.66 6.79
N ASN A 294 24.64 7.26 5.62
CA ASN A 294 23.64 6.79 4.65
C ASN A 294 23.91 5.33 4.18
N LEU A 295 25.15 4.97 3.92
CA LEU A 295 25.51 3.60 3.50
C LEU A 295 25.30 2.59 4.63
N LEU A 296 25.65 2.95 5.87
CA LEU A 296 25.41 2.12 7.06
C LEU A 296 23.91 1.95 7.31
N ASP A 297 23.12 3.03 7.24
CA ASP A 297 21.65 2.97 7.40
C ASP A 297 21.00 2.07 6.34
N MET A 298 21.44 2.16 5.08
CA MET A 298 20.96 1.31 4.02
C MET A 298 21.32 -0.15 4.26
N LEU A 299 22.57 -0.46 4.64
CA LEU A 299 23.04 -1.82 4.91
C LEU A 299 22.30 -2.42 6.12
N SER A 300 22.19 -1.67 7.21
CA SER A 300 21.41 -2.03 8.40
C SER A 300 19.94 -2.35 8.04
N ALA A 301 19.33 -1.49 7.25
CA ALA A 301 17.95 -1.70 6.81
C ALA A 301 17.78 -2.99 5.99
N ILE A 302 18.75 -3.39 5.18
CA ILE A 302 18.68 -4.59 4.33
C ILE A 302 18.98 -5.85 5.12
N THR A 303 20.08 -5.87 5.88
CA THR A 303 20.57 -7.04 6.59
C THR A 303 19.83 -7.32 7.89
N GLY A 304 19.29 -6.28 8.53
CA GLY A 304 18.70 -6.34 9.86
C GLY A 304 19.72 -6.19 10.99
N GLN A 305 21.03 -6.09 10.69
CA GLN A 305 22.07 -5.78 11.66
C GLN A 305 21.90 -4.35 12.16
N SER A 306 22.21 -4.11 13.42
CA SER A 306 22.25 -2.74 13.96
C SER A 306 23.42 -1.96 13.38
N VAL A 307 23.32 -0.65 13.35
CA VAL A 307 24.41 0.22 12.91
C VAL A 307 25.68 -0.01 13.74
N ALA A 308 25.55 -0.22 15.06
CA ALA A 308 26.69 -0.49 15.95
C ALA A 308 27.42 -1.81 15.64
N GLU A 309 26.67 -2.86 15.26
CA GLU A 309 27.27 -4.12 14.80
C GLU A 309 28.03 -3.90 13.50
N LEU A 310 27.47 -3.15 12.55
CA LEU A 310 28.14 -2.82 11.29
C LEU A 310 29.40 -1.95 11.51
N GLU A 311 29.35 -0.96 12.39
CA GLU A 311 30.52 -0.16 12.75
C GLU A 311 31.66 -1.04 13.31
N THR A 312 31.30 -2.03 14.12
CA THR A 312 32.25 -3.00 14.68
C THR A 312 32.81 -3.89 13.59
N GLU A 313 31.97 -4.44 12.71
CA GLU A 313 32.38 -5.32 11.60
C GLU A 313 33.33 -4.63 10.63
N PHE A 314 33.05 -3.36 10.31
CA PHE A 314 33.87 -2.58 9.36
C PHE A 314 34.96 -1.74 10.04
N SER A 315 35.20 -1.91 11.34
CA SER A 315 36.25 -1.18 12.05
C SER A 315 37.66 -1.46 11.45
N GLY A 316 38.39 -0.40 11.13
CA GLY A 316 39.73 -0.48 10.54
C GLY A 316 39.77 -0.88 9.06
N LEU A 317 38.60 -1.06 8.42
CA LEU A 317 38.50 -1.36 6.98
C LEU A 317 38.37 -0.08 6.16
N GLN A 318 38.74 -0.16 4.88
CA GLN A 318 38.54 0.93 3.92
C GLN A 318 37.08 1.07 3.49
N TYR A 319 36.67 2.25 3.10
CA TYR A 319 35.30 2.53 2.62
C TYR A 319 34.82 1.62 1.47
N GLY A 320 35.79 1.11 0.66
CA GLY A 320 35.49 0.15 -0.39
C GLY A 320 34.86 -1.16 0.09
N HIS A 321 35.17 -1.61 1.30
CA HIS A 321 34.58 -2.82 1.89
C HIS A 321 33.12 -2.61 2.25
N LEU A 322 32.79 -1.49 2.92
CA LEU A 322 31.40 -1.12 3.21
C LEU A 322 30.57 -0.98 1.93
N LYS A 323 31.11 -0.27 0.93
CA LYS A 323 30.45 -0.10 -0.39
C LYS A 323 30.25 -1.43 -1.11
N GLY A 324 31.22 -2.35 -1.02
CA GLY A 324 31.13 -3.69 -1.56
C GLY A 324 29.99 -4.48 -0.91
N ALA A 325 30.01 -4.58 0.42
CA ALA A 325 29.00 -5.30 1.19
C ALA A 325 27.58 -4.76 0.92
N LEU A 326 27.42 -3.43 0.88
CA LEU A 326 26.14 -2.82 0.54
C LEU A 326 25.70 -3.13 -0.90
N ALA A 327 26.64 -3.08 -1.87
CA ALA A 327 26.34 -3.40 -3.26
C ALA A 327 25.86 -4.84 -3.43
N ASP A 328 26.49 -5.78 -2.74
CA ASP A 328 26.15 -7.20 -2.78
C ASP A 328 24.78 -7.45 -2.09
N ALA A 329 24.56 -6.90 -0.91
CA ALA A 329 23.29 -7.03 -0.20
C ALA A 329 22.11 -6.42 -0.98
N LEU A 330 22.32 -5.25 -1.60
CA LEU A 330 21.33 -4.61 -2.48
C LEU A 330 21.08 -5.44 -3.75
N SER A 331 22.13 -6.00 -4.35
CA SER A 331 22.01 -6.82 -5.56
C SER A 331 21.13 -8.03 -5.29
N ASP A 332 21.37 -8.74 -4.20
CA ASP A 332 20.56 -9.89 -3.79
C ASP A 332 19.09 -9.52 -3.55
N MET A 333 18.88 -8.44 -2.81
CA MET A 333 17.52 -7.97 -2.50
C MET A 333 16.78 -7.55 -3.77
N LEU A 334 17.40 -6.74 -4.63
CA LEU A 334 16.80 -6.27 -5.88
C LEU A 334 16.57 -7.39 -6.88
N PHE A 335 17.50 -8.35 -6.99
CA PHE A 335 17.34 -9.52 -7.86
C PHE A 335 16.05 -10.28 -7.50
N ARG A 336 15.86 -10.64 -6.23
CA ARG A 336 14.64 -11.34 -5.76
C ARG A 336 13.37 -10.52 -5.95
N LEU A 337 13.44 -9.19 -5.76
CA LEU A 337 12.31 -8.30 -5.99
C LEU A 337 11.96 -8.25 -7.48
N GLN A 338 12.96 -8.08 -8.35
CA GLN A 338 12.78 -8.02 -9.80
C GLN A 338 12.24 -9.33 -10.36
N GLU A 339 12.70 -10.50 -9.90
CA GLU A 339 12.12 -11.79 -10.29
C GLU A 339 10.61 -11.84 -9.99
N ARG A 340 10.21 -11.44 -8.77
CA ARG A 340 8.78 -11.39 -8.41
C ARG A 340 8.02 -10.38 -9.26
N TYR A 341 8.61 -9.20 -9.47
CA TYR A 341 7.99 -8.16 -10.28
C TYR A 341 7.70 -8.65 -11.70
N TYR A 342 8.69 -9.19 -12.40
CA TYR A 342 8.52 -9.68 -13.77
C TYR A 342 7.53 -10.84 -13.86
N ARG A 343 7.48 -11.70 -12.85
CA ARG A 343 6.47 -12.77 -12.76
C ARG A 343 5.06 -12.21 -12.62
N TYR A 344 4.83 -11.22 -11.76
CA TYR A 344 3.52 -10.58 -11.61
C TYR A 344 3.17 -9.75 -12.84
N ARG A 345 4.10 -8.93 -13.32
CA ARG A 345 3.87 -8.06 -14.47
C ARG A 345 3.61 -8.82 -15.77
N GLY A 346 4.16 -10.01 -15.91
CA GLY A 346 3.89 -10.94 -17.04
C GLY A 346 2.53 -11.65 -16.94
N ASN A 347 1.71 -11.35 -15.93
CA ASN A 347 0.39 -11.96 -15.75
C ASN A 347 -0.69 -10.88 -15.53
N ASP A 348 -1.08 -10.21 -16.62
CA ASP A 348 -2.08 -9.13 -16.58
C ASP A 348 -3.44 -9.64 -16.06
N ALA A 349 -3.81 -10.90 -16.32
CA ALA A 349 -5.05 -11.49 -15.82
C ALA A 349 -5.07 -11.52 -14.28
N LEU A 350 -3.97 -11.93 -13.65
CA LEU A 350 -3.84 -11.90 -12.19
C LEU A 350 -3.93 -10.46 -11.63
N LEU A 351 -3.25 -9.51 -12.28
CA LEU A 351 -3.28 -8.11 -11.83
C LEU A 351 -4.70 -7.53 -11.93
N HIS A 352 -5.42 -7.81 -13.00
CA HIS A 352 -6.82 -7.41 -13.16
C HIS A 352 -7.73 -8.08 -12.14
N GLN A 353 -7.52 -9.36 -11.84
CA GLN A 353 -8.27 -10.07 -10.80
C GLN A 353 -8.06 -9.42 -9.43
N VAL A 354 -6.81 -9.18 -9.02
CA VAL A 354 -6.48 -8.53 -7.73
C VAL A 354 -7.14 -7.16 -7.62
N MET A 355 -7.06 -6.33 -8.69
CA MET A 355 -7.71 -5.02 -8.69
C MET A 355 -9.24 -5.13 -8.55
N HIS A 356 -9.86 -6.07 -9.27
CA HIS A 356 -11.32 -6.25 -9.25
C HIS A 356 -11.82 -6.74 -7.88
N GLU A 357 -11.19 -7.76 -7.33
CA GLU A 357 -11.53 -8.29 -6.00
C GLU A 357 -11.29 -7.26 -4.90
N GLY A 358 -10.17 -6.55 -4.98
CA GLY A 358 -9.83 -5.47 -4.05
C GLY A 358 -10.82 -4.32 -4.14
N ALA A 359 -11.22 -3.91 -5.35
CA ALA A 359 -12.24 -2.87 -5.55
C ALA A 359 -13.60 -3.29 -4.98
N ALA A 360 -14.02 -4.56 -5.14
CA ALA A 360 -15.25 -5.06 -4.56
C ALA A 360 -15.23 -5.01 -3.02
N LYS A 361 -14.12 -5.44 -2.39
CA LYS A 361 -13.90 -5.36 -0.94
C LYS A 361 -13.94 -3.89 -0.46
N ALA A 362 -13.21 -3.02 -1.15
CA ALA A 362 -13.13 -1.59 -0.82
C ALA A 362 -14.50 -0.90 -0.96
N ARG A 363 -15.20 -1.16 -2.07
CA ARG A 363 -16.51 -0.58 -2.35
C ARG A 363 -17.56 -0.93 -1.30
N ALA A 364 -17.62 -2.19 -0.88
CA ALA A 364 -18.55 -2.63 0.16
C ALA A 364 -18.37 -1.88 1.50
N ARG A 365 -17.16 -1.38 1.77
CA ARG A 365 -16.87 -0.54 2.96
C ARG A 365 -17.20 0.93 2.68
N ALA A 366 -16.79 1.43 1.52
CA ALA A 366 -16.99 2.80 1.10
C ALA A 366 -18.49 3.16 1.04
N GLU A 367 -19.32 2.29 0.47
CA GLU A 367 -20.79 2.45 0.41
C GLU A 367 -21.42 2.62 1.80
N LYS A 368 -20.96 1.87 2.80
CA LYS A 368 -21.49 1.99 4.18
C LYS A 368 -21.21 3.37 4.77
N THR A 369 -20.01 3.88 4.57
CA THR A 369 -19.64 5.21 5.07
C THR A 369 -20.35 6.30 4.29
N LEU A 370 -20.40 6.21 2.95
CA LEU A 370 -21.06 7.19 2.11
C LEU A 370 -22.58 7.26 2.42
N LYS A 371 -23.21 6.12 2.67
CA LYS A 371 -24.61 6.06 3.10
C LYS A 371 -24.82 6.85 4.40
N LYS A 372 -23.99 6.64 5.43
CA LYS A 372 -24.05 7.42 6.69
C LYS A 372 -23.89 8.92 6.44
N VAL A 373 -22.98 9.30 5.54
CA VAL A 373 -22.76 10.69 5.17
C VAL A 373 -24.00 11.29 4.52
N TYR A 374 -24.63 10.61 3.55
CA TYR A 374 -25.81 11.09 2.87
C TYR A 374 -27.03 11.17 3.81
N GLU A 375 -27.21 10.21 4.71
CA GLU A 375 -28.22 10.26 5.74
C GLU A 375 -28.02 11.46 6.67
N ALA A 376 -26.79 11.73 7.09
CA ALA A 376 -26.44 12.83 7.98
C ALA A 376 -26.74 14.21 7.36
N ILE A 377 -26.42 14.39 6.07
CA ILE A 377 -26.66 15.68 5.38
C ILE A 377 -28.09 15.81 4.79
N GLY A 378 -28.95 14.78 4.94
CA GLY A 378 -30.32 14.80 4.46
C GLY A 378 -30.49 14.66 2.94
N VAL A 379 -29.44 14.19 2.22
CA VAL A 379 -29.60 13.84 0.81
C VAL A 379 -30.26 12.47 0.72
N ALA A 380 -31.21 12.31 -0.24
CA ALA A 380 -32.04 11.12 -0.38
C ALA A 380 -31.19 9.84 -0.32
N GLY A 381 -31.43 9.04 0.71
CA GLY A 381 -30.65 7.85 1.00
C GLY A 381 -30.82 6.77 -0.06
N PHE A 382 -29.82 5.94 -0.19
CA PHE A 382 -29.93 4.66 -0.86
C PHE A 382 -30.96 3.82 -0.05
N THR A 383 -32.17 3.66 -0.60
CA THR A 383 -33.17 2.69 -0.11
C THR A 383 -32.81 1.30 -0.62
#